data_437432176d669812db93fb98e6703bda
#
_entry.id   437432176d669812db93fb98e6703bda
#
_cell.length_a   1.000
_cell.length_b   1.000
_cell.length_c   1.000
_cell.angle_alpha   90.00
_cell.angle_beta   90.00
_cell.angle_gamma   90.00
#
_symmetry.space_group_name_H-M   'P 1'
#
loop_
_entity.id
_entity.type
_entity.pdbx_description
1 polymer ?
#
loop_
_entity_poly.entity_id
_entity_poly.type
_entity_poly.pdbx_seq_one_letter_code
_entity_poly.pdbx_strand_id
1 'polypeptide(L)'
;EHVLDWEPSGDGVRVETDRGSYTARNLVVCAGAWAAKMVPELTQWVVPERQVLAWFLPSRPELFRPEAFPVFGLEVEEGRYYGFPSYEIPGFKVGRYHHLSQEVDPDTMDRNVHPEDEETLRSFTSRYFPLAAGPTLALKTCMFTNSPDGHFIIDRHPQYSQVSIAAGFSGHGFKFCSVVGEIMADLAQDSETAHDLSLFRLDRLGM
;
A
#
# COMPACT_ATOMS: atom_id res chain seq x y z
N GLU A 1 19.06 -3.67 -7.26
CA GLU A 1 19.85 -2.46 -7.03
C GLU A 1 19.15 -1.63 -5.97
N HIS A 2 19.86 -1.30 -4.91
CA HIS A 2 19.33 -0.58 -3.77
C HIS A 2 19.64 0.91 -3.92
N VAL A 3 18.63 1.77 -3.88
CA VAL A 3 18.82 3.23 -3.85
C VAL A 3 19.24 3.61 -2.43
N LEU A 4 20.36 4.32 -2.33
CA LEU A 4 20.93 4.77 -1.07
C LEU A 4 20.51 6.20 -0.75
N ASP A 5 20.56 7.08 -1.76
CA ASP A 5 20.26 8.51 -1.60
C ASP A 5 20.00 9.16 -2.97
N TRP A 6 19.49 10.38 -2.95
CA TRP A 6 19.40 11.24 -4.11
C TRP A 6 19.62 12.71 -3.71
N GLU A 7 20.09 13.50 -4.65
CA GLU A 7 20.32 14.93 -4.46
C GLU A 7 19.99 15.73 -5.73
N PRO A 8 19.56 17.00 -5.61
CA PRO A 8 19.47 17.91 -6.76
C PRO A 8 20.86 18.12 -7.37
N SER A 9 20.95 18.16 -8.70
CA SER A 9 22.19 18.33 -9.43
C SER A 9 21.98 19.19 -10.68
N GLY A 10 22.30 20.49 -10.60
CA GLY A 10 21.97 21.46 -11.62
C GLY A 10 20.45 21.54 -11.82
N ASP A 11 20.00 21.42 -13.08
CA ASP A 11 18.56 21.39 -13.43
C ASP A 11 17.93 19.99 -13.29
N GLY A 12 18.67 19.03 -12.77
CA GLY A 12 18.24 17.65 -12.65
C GLY A 12 18.47 17.07 -11.25
N VAL A 13 18.63 15.76 -11.21
CA VAL A 13 18.87 14.98 -9.99
C VAL A 13 19.99 13.99 -10.20
N ARG A 14 20.69 13.64 -9.13
CA ARG A 14 21.62 12.54 -9.02
C ARG A 14 21.09 11.53 -8.03
N VAL A 15 21.13 10.26 -8.37
CA VAL A 15 20.71 9.13 -7.55
C VAL A 15 21.91 8.24 -7.29
N GLU A 16 22.19 7.95 -6.03
CA GLU A 16 23.21 7.03 -5.58
C GLU A 16 22.59 5.66 -5.25
N THR A 17 23.24 4.60 -5.72
CA THR A 17 22.82 3.22 -5.46
C THR A 17 24.01 2.40 -4.98
N ASP A 18 23.74 1.16 -4.54
CA ASP A 18 24.78 0.18 -4.19
C ASP A 18 25.62 -0.29 -5.39
N ARG A 19 25.28 0.13 -6.62
CA ARG A 19 25.98 -0.28 -7.86
C ARG A 19 26.53 0.87 -8.68
N GLY A 20 26.17 2.10 -8.37
CA GLY A 20 26.65 3.27 -9.10
C GLY A 20 25.81 4.50 -8.87
N SER A 21 26.12 5.53 -9.65
CA SER A 21 25.43 6.81 -9.62
C SER A 21 24.77 7.11 -10.95
N TYR A 22 23.58 7.67 -10.92
CA TYR A 22 22.77 7.99 -12.09
C TYR A 22 22.39 9.46 -12.06
N THR A 23 22.35 10.10 -13.21
CA THR A 23 21.84 11.48 -13.36
C THR A 23 20.66 11.50 -14.32
N ALA A 24 19.64 12.28 -13.99
CA ALA A 24 18.44 12.45 -14.80
C ALA A 24 17.91 13.87 -14.68
N ARG A 25 17.07 14.30 -15.62
CA ARG A 25 16.37 15.58 -15.52
C ARG A 25 15.29 15.57 -14.48
N ASN A 26 14.54 14.48 -14.38
CA ASN A 26 13.44 14.33 -13.45
C ASN A 26 13.56 13.02 -12.67
N LEU A 27 13.08 13.00 -11.43
CA LEU A 27 12.98 11.84 -10.56
C LEU A 27 11.51 11.60 -10.18
N VAL A 28 11.08 10.35 -10.28
CA VAL A 28 9.79 9.91 -9.75
C VAL A 28 10.04 9.00 -8.55
N VAL A 29 9.58 9.40 -7.37
CA VAL A 29 9.72 8.62 -6.13
C VAL A 29 8.44 7.82 -5.89
N CYS A 30 8.51 6.51 -6.12
CA CYS A 30 7.45 5.54 -5.86
C CYS A 30 7.93 4.48 -4.86
N ALA A 31 8.51 4.91 -3.74
CA ALA A 31 9.26 4.07 -2.82
C ALA A 31 8.39 3.29 -1.80
N GLY A 32 7.04 3.33 -1.92
CA GLY A 32 6.12 2.58 -1.06
C GLY A 32 6.36 2.85 0.43
N ALA A 33 6.63 1.80 1.20
CA ALA A 33 6.89 1.92 2.64
C ALA A 33 8.19 2.68 2.97
N TRP A 34 9.10 2.83 2.02
CA TRP A 34 10.35 3.58 2.16
C TRP A 34 10.25 5.05 1.71
N ALA A 35 9.04 5.53 1.35
CA ALA A 35 8.87 6.89 0.86
C ALA A 35 9.42 7.97 1.81
N ALA A 36 9.18 7.83 3.11
CA ALA A 36 9.70 8.75 4.12
C ALA A 36 11.23 8.69 4.30
N LYS A 37 11.88 7.57 3.92
CA LYS A 37 13.34 7.45 3.93
C LYS A 37 13.97 8.13 2.71
N MET A 38 13.25 8.13 1.58
CA MET A 38 13.68 8.80 0.34
C MET A 38 13.32 10.29 0.31
N VAL A 39 12.26 10.69 0.99
CA VAL A 39 11.76 12.06 1.09
C VAL A 39 11.46 12.35 2.56
N PRO A 40 12.45 12.84 3.33
CA PRO A 40 12.34 13.03 4.78
C PRO A 40 11.18 13.95 5.22
N GLU A 41 10.76 14.87 4.37
CA GLU A 41 9.60 15.73 4.58
C GLU A 41 8.30 14.94 4.78
N LEU A 42 8.24 13.73 4.27
CA LEU A 42 7.06 12.85 4.42
C LEU A 42 7.02 12.08 5.75
N THR A 43 8.03 12.17 6.60
CA THR A 43 8.20 11.31 7.79
C THR A 43 6.98 11.31 8.72
N GLN A 44 6.31 12.45 8.88
CA GLN A 44 5.10 12.54 9.71
C GLN A 44 3.79 12.25 8.95
N TRP A 45 3.86 12.05 7.64
CA TRP A 45 2.71 11.97 6.75
C TRP A 45 2.52 10.61 6.08
N VAL A 46 3.52 9.76 6.08
CA VAL A 46 3.44 8.40 5.52
C VAL A 46 3.99 7.39 6.52
N VAL A 47 3.09 6.62 7.11
CA VAL A 47 3.42 5.69 8.20
C VAL A 47 3.23 4.25 7.72
N PRO A 48 4.32 3.45 7.63
CA PRO A 48 4.19 2.02 7.35
C PRO A 48 3.52 1.29 8.51
N GLU A 49 2.58 0.43 8.17
CA GLU A 49 1.81 -0.37 9.13
C GLU A 49 1.81 -1.84 8.69
N ARG A 50 2.11 -2.73 9.63
CA ARG A 50 2.10 -4.17 9.41
C ARG A 50 0.67 -4.66 9.19
N GLN A 51 0.48 -5.47 8.16
CA GLN A 51 -0.80 -6.10 7.81
C GLN A 51 -0.64 -7.60 7.70
N VAL A 52 -1.73 -8.34 7.91
CA VAL A 52 -1.77 -9.79 7.67
C VAL A 52 -3.00 -10.17 6.85
N LEU A 53 -2.81 -11.13 5.97
CA LEU A 53 -3.82 -11.74 5.12
C LEU A 53 -3.91 -13.21 5.43
N ALA A 54 -5.14 -13.74 5.50
CA ALA A 54 -5.40 -15.16 5.65
C ALA A 54 -6.09 -15.74 4.41
N TRP A 55 -5.83 -17.03 4.16
CA TRP A 55 -6.61 -17.88 3.27
C TRP A 55 -7.13 -19.07 4.08
N PHE A 56 -8.45 -19.21 4.18
CA PHE A 56 -9.09 -20.33 4.84
C PHE A 56 -9.73 -21.25 3.81
N LEU A 57 -9.68 -22.57 4.04
CA LEU A 57 -10.32 -23.56 3.17
C LEU A 57 -11.83 -23.58 3.47
N PRO A 58 -12.71 -23.19 2.51
CA PRO A 58 -14.14 -23.27 2.73
C PRO A 58 -14.62 -24.72 2.86
N SER A 59 -15.58 -24.97 3.76
CA SER A 59 -16.28 -26.26 3.86
C SER A 59 -17.21 -26.53 2.65
N ARG A 60 -17.62 -25.46 1.95
CA ARG A 60 -18.45 -25.46 0.76
C ARG A 60 -17.76 -24.60 -0.34
N PRO A 61 -16.67 -25.10 -0.99
CA PRO A 61 -15.87 -24.31 -1.92
C PRO A 61 -16.67 -23.74 -3.11
N GLU A 62 -17.72 -24.44 -3.52
CA GLU A 62 -18.59 -24.02 -4.62
C GLU A 62 -19.32 -22.69 -4.37
N LEU A 63 -19.53 -22.32 -3.09
CA LEU A 63 -20.16 -21.05 -2.70
C LEU A 63 -19.20 -19.86 -2.71
N PHE A 64 -17.89 -20.12 -2.77
CA PHE A 64 -16.86 -19.09 -2.68
C PHE A 64 -16.05 -18.95 -3.98
N ARG A 65 -16.58 -19.45 -5.11
CA ARG A 65 -16.01 -19.23 -6.44
C ARG A 65 -16.33 -17.82 -6.95
N PRO A 66 -15.54 -17.24 -7.87
CA PRO A 66 -15.80 -15.91 -8.42
C PRO A 66 -17.21 -15.73 -9.01
N GLU A 67 -17.81 -16.80 -9.54
CA GLU A 67 -19.17 -16.78 -10.12
C GLU A 67 -20.26 -16.73 -9.05
N ALA A 68 -19.96 -17.13 -7.81
CA ALA A 68 -20.94 -17.26 -6.72
C ALA A 68 -20.71 -16.27 -5.59
N PHE A 69 -19.49 -15.76 -5.43
CA PHE A 69 -19.09 -14.88 -4.33
C PHE A 69 -18.32 -13.67 -4.83
N PRO A 70 -18.72 -12.45 -4.46
CA PRO A 70 -18.03 -11.23 -4.91
C PRO A 70 -16.77 -10.93 -4.09
N VAL A 71 -15.93 -10.04 -4.59
CA VAL A 71 -15.00 -9.26 -3.77
C VAL A 71 -15.83 -8.38 -2.83
N PHE A 72 -15.44 -8.27 -1.57
CA PHE A 72 -16.21 -7.51 -0.60
C PHE A 72 -15.35 -6.58 0.26
N GLY A 73 -15.96 -5.50 0.73
CA GLY A 73 -15.56 -4.71 1.87
C GLY A 73 -16.71 -4.72 2.87
N LEU A 74 -16.44 -5.06 4.12
CA LEU A 74 -17.44 -5.17 5.17
C LEU A 74 -16.98 -4.39 6.40
N GLU A 75 -17.80 -3.44 6.83
CA GLU A 75 -17.61 -2.68 8.06
C GLU A 75 -18.54 -3.22 9.15
N VAL A 76 -17.94 -3.63 10.26
CA VAL A 76 -18.61 -4.25 11.40
C VAL A 76 -18.07 -3.67 12.69
N GLU A 77 -18.67 -4.03 13.84
CA GLU A 77 -18.26 -3.54 15.15
C GLU A 77 -16.75 -3.80 15.43
N GLU A 78 -16.22 -4.93 14.98
CA GLU A 78 -14.82 -5.32 15.18
C GLU A 78 -13.83 -4.61 14.25
N GLY A 79 -14.31 -3.88 13.24
CA GLY A 79 -13.50 -3.13 12.30
C GLY A 79 -13.91 -3.31 10.84
N ARG A 80 -13.04 -2.85 9.95
CA ARG A 80 -13.25 -2.91 8.50
C ARG A 80 -12.45 -4.07 7.91
N TYR A 81 -13.15 -4.99 7.28
CA TYR A 81 -12.57 -6.17 6.64
C TYR A 81 -12.78 -6.13 5.13
N TYR A 82 -11.92 -6.84 4.41
CA TYR A 82 -12.04 -7.03 2.98
C TYR A 82 -11.66 -8.46 2.62
N GLY A 83 -12.19 -8.95 1.53
CA GLY A 83 -11.87 -10.30 1.10
C GLY A 83 -12.25 -10.59 -0.35
N PHE A 84 -11.84 -11.78 -0.75
CA PHE A 84 -11.95 -12.24 -2.14
C PHE A 84 -12.46 -13.66 -2.18
N PRO A 85 -13.18 -14.04 -3.25
CA PRO A 85 -13.50 -15.42 -3.53
C PRO A 85 -12.22 -16.27 -3.67
N SER A 86 -12.39 -17.57 -3.71
CA SER A 86 -11.31 -18.51 -4.02
C SER A 86 -10.85 -18.30 -5.46
N TYR A 87 -9.68 -17.71 -5.64
CA TYR A 87 -9.05 -17.44 -6.92
C TYR A 87 -7.58 -17.82 -6.85
N GLU A 88 -7.07 -18.62 -7.78
CA GLU A 88 -5.73 -19.22 -7.83
C GLU A 88 -5.39 -20.07 -6.60
N ILE A 89 -5.30 -19.49 -5.40
CA ILE A 89 -5.20 -20.23 -4.13
C ILE A 89 -6.62 -20.71 -3.78
N PRO A 90 -6.85 -22.01 -3.51
CA PRO A 90 -8.18 -22.59 -3.29
C PRO A 90 -8.74 -22.24 -1.90
N GLY A 91 -8.68 -20.96 -1.50
CA GLY A 91 -9.10 -20.48 -0.19
C GLY A 91 -9.85 -19.16 -0.26
N PHE A 92 -10.77 -18.97 0.69
CA PHE A 92 -11.39 -17.67 0.96
C PHE A 92 -10.33 -16.75 1.55
N LYS A 93 -10.02 -15.66 0.84
CA LYS A 93 -9.02 -14.67 1.25
C LYS A 93 -9.66 -13.57 2.07
N VAL A 94 -9.07 -13.23 3.20
CA VAL A 94 -9.54 -12.15 4.08
C VAL A 94 -8.38 -11.36 4.69
N GLY A 95 -8.60 -10.07 4.87
CA GLY A 95 -7.74 -9.16 5.61
C GLY A 95 -8.57 -8.15 6.39
N ARG A 96 -7.98 -7.57 7.42
CA ARG A 96 -8.55 -6.46 8.19
C ARG A 96 -7.74 -5.20 7.89
N TYR A 97 -8.40 -4.09 7.60
CA TYR A 97 -7.75 -2.78 7.57
C TYR A 97 -7.22 -2.43 8.95
N HIS A 98 -6.00 -1.92 9.00
CA HIS A 98 -5.30 -1.60 10.25
C HIS A 98 -5.23 -2.80 11.21
N HIS A 99 -4.95 -3.96 10.66
CA HIS A 99 -4.96 -5.30 11.27
C HIS A 99 -4.85 -5.28 12.82
N LEU A 100 -3.63 -5.09 13.38
CA LEU A 100 -3.40 -4.85 14.81
C LEU A 100 -2.86 -3.43 15.09
N SER A 101 -2.99 -2.51 14.12
CA SER A 101 -2.52 -1.12 14.20
C SER A 101 -1.03 -0.99 14.59
N GLN A 102 -0.19 -1.87 14.06
CA GLN A 102 1.24 -1.91 14.34
C GLN A 102 2.01 -1.05 13.34
N GLU A 103 2.38 0.16 13.75
CA GLU A 103 3.34 0.97 13.01
C GLU A 103 4.72 0.30 13.03
N VAL A 104 5.41 0.31 11.89
CA VAL A 104 6.67 -0.43 11.72
C VAL A 104 7.71 0.35 10.92
N ASP A 105 8.98 0.06 11.18
CA ASP A 105 10.05 0.38 10.23
C ASP A 105 10.08 -0.72 9.15
N PRO A 106 10.01 -0.36 7.85
CA PRO A 106 9.95 -1.35 6.77
C PRO A 106 11.19 -2.23 6.66
N ASP A 107 12.36 -1.79 7.17
CA ASP A 107 13.60 -2.57 7.12
C ASP A 107 13.66 -3.63 8.23
N THR A 108 13.02 -3.35 9.37
CA THR A 108 13.09 -4.21 10.57
C THR A 108 11.76 -4.88 10.92
N MET A 109 10.71 -4.66 10.12
CA MET A 109 9.38 -5.23 10.36
C MET A 109 9.46 -6.74 10.55
N ASP A 110 8.84 -7.26 11.61
CA ASP A 110 8.65 -8.69 11.78
C ASP A 110 7.69 -9.23 10.71
N ARG A 111 8.22 -10.07 9.84
CA ARG A 111 7.49 -10.72 8.75
C ARG A 111 6.93 -12.08 9.13
N ASN A 112 7.19 -12.55 10.35
CA ASN A 112 6.57 -13.75 10.85
C ASN A 112 5.09 -13.51 11.15
N VAL A 113 4.32 -14.58 11.10
CA VAL A 113 2.91 -14.58 11.47
C VAL A 113 2.80 -15.12 12.90
N HIS A 114 1.98 -14.50 13.71
CA HIS A 114 1.74 -14.84 15.10
C HIS A 114 0.31 -15.38 15.33
N PRO A 115 0.05 -16.11 16.42
CA PRO A 115 -1.28 -16.64 16.71
C PRO A 115 -2.39 -15.58 16.74
N GLU A 116 -2.11 -14.38 17.24
CA GLU A 116 -3.08 -13.28 17.28
C GLU A 116 -3.46 -12.76 15.88
N ASP A 117 -2.55 -12.87 14.91
CA ASP A 117 -2.84 -12.50 13.52
C ASP A 117 -3.94 -13.40 12.95
N GLU A 118 -3.78 -14.72 13.15
CA GLU A 118 -4.78 -15.69 12.69
C GLU A 118 -6.08 -15.54 13.46
N GLU A 119 -6.02 -15.42 14.79
CA GLU A 119 -7.21 -15.31 15.63
C GLU A 119 -8.09 -14.14 15.23
N THR A 120 -7.50 -12.97 14.96
CA THR A 120 -8.22 -11.77 14.51
C THR A 120 -9.03 -12.03 13.24
N LEU A 121 -8.43 -12.69 12.26
CA LEU A 121 -9.06 -12.96 10.96
C LEU A 121 -10.03 -14.15 11.03
N ARG A 122 -9.71 -15.15 11.84
CA ARG A 122 -10.52 -16.34 12.06
C ARG A 122 -11.81 -16.02 12.80
N SER A 123 -11.74 -15.24 13.87
CA SER A 123 -12.91 -14.81 14.64
C SER A 123 -13.94 -14.10 13.76
N PHE A 124 -13.49 -13.14 12.95
CA PHE A 124 -14.32 -12.48 11.95
C PHE A 124 -14.92 -13.48 10.95
N THR A 125 -14.06 -14.33 10.37
CA THR A 125 -14.51 -15.28 9.35
C THR A 125 -15.53 -16.28 9.90
N SER A 126 -15.31 -16.77 11.13
CA SER A 126 -16.22 -17.70 11.80
C SER A 126 -17.58 -17.07 12.09
N ARG A 127 -17.61 -15.77 12.43
CA ARG A 127 -18.84 -15.04 12.73
C ARG A 127 -19.66 -14.70 11.50
N TYR A 128 -19.02 -14.19 10.46
CA TYR A 128 -19.70 -13.62 9.28
C TYR A 128 -19.74 -14.55 8.06
N PHE A 129 -18.78 -15.46 7.96
CA PHE A 129 -18.64 -16.41 6.85
C PHE A 129 -18.35 -17.82 7.37
N PRO A 130 -19.20 -18.43 8.21
CA PRO A 130 -18.89 -19.69 8.90
C PRO A 130 -18.52 -20.85 7.96
N LEU A 131 -19.07 -20.87 6.74
CA LEU A 131 -18.73 -21.88 5.75
C LEU A 131 -17.34 -21.66 5.10
N ALA A 132 -16.74 -20.49 5.29
CA ALA A 132 -15.38 -20.18 4.86
C ALA A 132 -14.32 -20.43 5.95
N ALA A 133 -14.72 -20.62 7.21
CA ALA A 133 -13.82 -20.65 8.38
C ALA A 133 -13.18 -22.03 8.62
N GLY A 134 -12.84 -22.78 7.58
CA GLY A 134 -12.17 -24.06 7.70
C GLY A 134 -10.65 -23.93 7.99
N PRO A 135 -9.86 -24.98 7.73
CA PRO A 135 -8.42 -24.95 7.99
C PRO A 135 -7.70 -23.79 7.32
N THR A 136 -6.69 -23.25 7.99
CA THR A 136 -5.81 -22.21 7.44
C THR A 136 -4.93 -22.82 6.35
N LEU A 137 -5.01 -22.27 5.15
CA LEU A 137 -4.15 -22.64 4.03
C LEU A 137 -2.88 -21.81 3.98
N ALA A 138 -2.99 -20.51 4.27
CA ALA A 138 -1.87 -19.60 4.28
C ALA A 138 -2.17 -18.37 5.14
N LEU A 139 -1.11 -17.82 5.71
CA LEU A 139 -1.06 -16.49 6.31
C LEU A 139 0.13 -15.76 5.70
N LYS A 140 -0.03 -14.49 5.36
CA LYS A 140 1.02 -13.67 4.75
C LYS A 140 1.03 -12.27 5.34
N THR A 141 2.21 -11.83 5.75
CA THR A 141 2.43 -10.44 6.16
C THR A 141 2.53 -9.54 4.95
N CYS A 142 2.05 -8.33 5.10
CA CYS A 142 2.06 -7.25 4.14
C CYS A 142 2.35 -5.92 4.85
N MET A 143 2.50 -4.84 4.12
CA MET A 143 2.53 -3.48 4.67
C MET A 143 1.56 -2.59 3.93
N PHE A 144 0.86 -1.74 4.68
CA PHE A 144 0.29 -0.51 4.14
C PHE A 144 1.26 0.64 4.41
N THR A 145 1.15 1.72 3.66
CA THR A 145 1.79 2.99 3.96
C THR A 145 0.69 4.02 4.03
N ASN A 146 0.31 4.38 5.23
CA ASN A 146 -0.87 5.17 5.50
C ASN A 146 -0.55 6.67 5.50
N SER A 147 -1.41 7.46 4.87
CA SER A 147 -1.50 8.91 5.07
C SER A 147 -2.51 9.20 6.18
N PRO A 148 -2.48 10.39 6.82
CA PRO A 148 -3.35 10.70 7.96
C PRO A 148 -4.84 10.68 7.64
N ASP A 149 -5.20 11.03 6.40
CA ASP A 149 -6.57 11.10 5.89
C ASP A 149 -6.97 9.91 5.01
N GLY A 150 -6.04 8.96 4.80
CA GLY A 150 -6.24 7.79 3.94
C GLY A 150 -6.20 8.10 2.44
N HIS A 151 -6.06 9.37 2.02
CA HIS A 151 -5.91 9.73 0.61
C HIS A 151 -4.47 9.58 0.14
N PHE A 152 -4.28 9.32 -1.15
CA PHE A 152 -2.95 9.21 -1.75
C PHE A 152 -2.19 10.54 -1.68
N ILE A 153 -0.88 10.47 -1.74
CA ILE A 153 0.00 11.60 -1.94
C ILE A 153 0.55 11.50 -3.36
N ILE A 154 0.13 12.41 -4.24
CA ILE A 154 0.60 12.50 -5.63
C ILE A 154 0.85 13.97 -5.89
N ASP A 155 2.12 14.37 -5.85
CA ASP A 155 2.51 15.76 -5.96
C ASP A 155 3.97 15.89 -6.40
N ARG A 156 4.42 17.12 -6.59
CA ARG A 156 5.83 17.47 -6.68
C ARG A 156 6.43 17.63 -5.30
N HIS A 157 7.73 17.39 -5.23
CA HIS A 157 8.49 17.72 -4.03
C HIS A 157 8.40 19.24 -3.74
N PRO A 158 8.15 19.66 -2.48
CA PRO A 158 7.91 21.07 -2.17
C PRO A 158 9.09 22.01 -2.48
N GLN A 159 10.31 21.48 -2.51
CA GLN A 159 11.53 22.26 -2.78
C GLN A 159 12.14 21.99 -4.17
N TYR A 160 11.86 20.85 -4.78
CA TYR A 160 12.51 20.39 -6.02
C TYR A 160 11.48 20.02 -7.07
N SER A 161 11.13 20.96 -7.95
CA SER A 161 10.09 20.81 -8.94
C SER A 161 10.35 19.67 -9.95
N GLN A 162 11.62 19.26 -10.12
CA GLN A 162 12.03 18.12 -10.94
C GLN A 162 11.83 16.75 -10.25
N VAL A 163 11.34 16.73 -9.00
CA VAL A 163 11.05 15.50 -8.27
C VAL A 163 9.55 15.38 -8.05
N SER A 164 8.97 14.26 -8.48
CA SER A 164 7.57 13.92 -8.28
C SER A 164 7.42 12.74 -7.33
N ILE A 165 6.39 12.75 -6.51
CA ILE A 165 6.18 11.80 -5.40
C ILE A 165 4.83 11.09 -5.57
N ALA A 166 4.83 9.76 -5.45
CA ALA A 166 3.63 8.96 -5.31
C ALA A 166 3.79 8.06 -4.07
N ALA A 167 3.05 8.38 -3.00
CA ALA A 167 3.19 7.75 -1.69
C ALA A 167 1.85 7.67 -0.93
N GLY A 168 1.84 7.06 0.26
CA GLY A 168 0.69 7.07 1.15
C GLY A 168 -0.57 6.44 0.56
N PHE A 169 -0.46 5.31 -0.15
CA PHE A 169 -1.59 4.67 -0.83
C PHE A 169 -2.56 3.94 0.11
N SER A 170 -2.31 3.92 1.39
CA SER A 170 -3.23 3.53 2.48
C SER A 170 -3.96 2.20 2.23
N GLY A 171 -3.28 1.22 1.64
CA GLY A 171 -3.78 -0.14 1.42
C GLY A 171 -4.76 -0.31 0.26
N HIS A 172 -5.06 0.73 -0.53
CA HIS A 172 -6.04 0.63 -1.63
C HIS A 172 -5.59 1.22 -2.98
N GLY A 173 -4.29 1.46 -3.16
CA GLY A 173 -3.73 2.10 -4.35
C GLY A 173 -3.57 1.19 -5.57
N PHE A 174 -3.44 -0.13 -5.41
CA PHE A 174 -3.06 -1.04 -6.49
C PHE A 174 -3.95 -0.94 -7.73
N LYS A 175 -5.26 -0.84 -7.54
CA LYS A 175 -6.23 -0.72 -8.64
C LYS A 175 -6.09 0.58 -9.47
N PHE A 176 -5.35 1.56 -8.97
CA PHE A 176 -5.12 2.85 -9.63
C PHE A 176 -3.74 2.94 -10.30
N CYS A 177 -2.93 1.88 -10.30
CA CYS A 177 -1.55 1.94 -10.77
C CYS A 177 -1.41 2.43 -12.23
N SER A 178 -2.37 2.15 -13.10
CA SER A 178 -2.34 2.62 -14.49
C SER A 178 -2.52 4.15 -14.59
N VAL A 179 -3.54 4.70 -13.95
CA VAL A 179 -3.78 6.15 -13.96
C VAL A 179 -2.73 6.92 -13.15
N VAL A 180 -2.26 6.36 -12.03
CA VAL A 180 -1.14 6.95 -11.28
C VAL A 180 0.13 6.96 -12.13
N GLY A 181 0.39 5.89 -12.88
CA GLY A 181 1.52 5.82 -13.82
C GLY A 181 1.45 6.89 -14.91
N GLU A 182 0.26 7.13 -15.49
CA GLU A 182 0.01 8.22 -16.44
C GLU A 182 0.31 9.57 -15.80
N ILE A 183 -0.29 9.87 -14.65
CA ILE A 183 -0.06 11.12 -13.91
C ILE A 183 1.44 11.34 -13.63
N MET A 184 2.14 10.33 -13.14
CA MET A 184 3.57 10.47 -12.84
C MET A 184 4.43 10.67 -14.09
N ALA A 185 4.03 10.08 -15.22
CA ALA A 185 4.69 10.32 -16.51
C ALA A 185 4.47 11.77 -17.00
N ASP A 186 3.24 12.28 -16.90
CA ASP A 186 2.89 13.66 -17.23
C ASP A 186 3.71 14.64 -16.36
N LEU A 187 3.69 14.46 -15.05
CA LEU A 187 4.45 15.30 -14.13
C LEU A 187 5.95 15.28 -14.41
N ALA A 188 6.49 14.13 -14.82
CA ALA A 188 7.91 14.00 -15.12
C ALA A 188 8.30 14.59 -16.48
N GLN A 189 7.39 14.66 -17.46
CA GLN A 189 7.68 15.12 -18.82
C GLN A 189 7.21 16.56 -19.05
N ASP A 190 5.95 16.83 -18.76
CA ASP A 190 5.26 18.06 -19.18
C ASP A 190 4.99 19.03 -18.00
N SER A 191 5.30 18.62 -16.79
CA SER A 191 5.05 19.38 -15.55
C SER A 191 3.59 19.55 -15.16
N GLU A 192 2.65 19.09 -15.97
CA GLU A 192 1.20 19.18 -15.77
C GLU A 192 0.54 17.87 -16.17
N THR A 193 -0.62 17.59 -15.59
CA THR A 193 -1.48 16.47 -15.96
C THR A 193 -2.92 16.96 -16.14
N ALA A 194 -3.68 16.27 -16.97
CA ALA A 194 -5.11 16.56 -17.17
C ALA A 194 -6.00 16.12 -15.99
N HIS A 195 -5.44 15.33 -15.06
CA HIS A 195 -6.18 14.84 -13.90
C HIS A 195 -6.20 15.87 -12.77
N ASP A 196 -7.34 15.99 -12.08
CA ASP A 196 -7.45 16.81 -10.87
C ASP A 196 -6.73 16.12 -9.70
N LEU A 197 -5.64 16.72 -9.25
CA LEU A 197 -4.84 16.25 -8.13
C LEU A 197 -5.13 16.99 -6.81
N SER A 198 -6.10 17.87 -6.75
CA SER A 198 -6.36 18.74 -5.59
C SER A 198 -6.50 17.95 -4.29
N LEU A 199 -7.13 16.76 -4.34
CA LEU A 199 -7.30 15.86 -3.18
C LEU A 199 -6.00 15.16 -2.75
N PHE A 200 -4.98 15.12 -3.62
CA PHE A 200 -3.78 14.31 -3.42
C PHE A 200 -2.51 15.14 -3.16
N ARG A 201 -2.62 16.46 -3.18
CA ARG A 201 -1.49 17.37 -3.00
C ARG A 201 -0.99 17.39 -1.56
N LEU A 202 0.29 17.72 -1.41
CA LEU A 202 0.95 17.83 -0.10
C LEU A 202 0.44 19.04 0.73
N ASP A 203 0.02 20.11 0.08
CA ASP A 203 -0.49 21.30 0.75
C ASP A 203 -1.74 21.05 1.61
N ARG A 204 -2.56 20.03 1.27
CA ARG A 204 -3.69 19.61 2.13
C ARG A 204 -3.25 19.09 3.50
N LEU A 205 -2.01 18.66 3.62
CA LEU A 205 -1.42 18.17 4.89
C LEU A 205 -0.72 19.29 5.68
N GLY A 206 -0.73 20.52 5.16
CA GLY A 206 -0.09 21.67 5.81
C GLY A 206 1.42 21.76 5.55
N MET A 207 1.87 21.18 4.44
CA MET A 207 3.26 21.22 3.98
C MET A 207 3.50 22.41 3.04
#